data_6d718fec306b12bd53f7f7aef681d996
#
_entry.id   6d718fec306b12bd53f7f7aef681d996
#
_cell.length_a   1.000
_cell.length_b   1.000
_cell.length_c   1.000
_cell.angle_alpha   90.00
_cell.angle_beta   90.00
_cell.angle_gamma   90.00
#
_symmetry.space_group_name_H-M   'P 1'
#
loop_
_entity.id
_entity.type
_entity.pdbx_description
1 polymer ?
#
loop_
_entity_poly.entity_id
_entity_poly.type
_entity_poly.pdbx_seq_one_letter_code
_entity_poly.pdbx_strand_id
1 'polypeptide(L)'
;EWSVPSMLPDPHRHGNKGILFLDEINAAAPTVTAAAYQLILDRRLGDYAVPSGWAIFAAGNRQGDRGVTYAMPAPLANRFTHYELEPHLDDWVAWAHGSGIDHRLVAFLRFRPELLFDFDPSRSPIAFPSPRTWEYAHRALEKFSAQPDLVLDALQACVGRAAGAELKAFLDHMAHLPDVDAIARGE
;
A
#
# COMPACT_ATOMS: atom_id res chain seq x y z
N GLU A 1 33.42 -10.01 -14.67
CA GLU A 1 33.47 -8.54 -14.65
C GLU A 1 32.18 -8.04 -14.01
N TRP A 2 32.27 -7.30 -12.90
CA TRP A 2 31.09 -6.76 -12.25
C TRP A 2 30.68 -5.45 -12.91
N SER A 3 29.45 -5.34 -13.37
CA SER A 3 28.89 -4.11 -13.93
C SER A 3 27.92 -3.45 -12.96
N VAL A 4 27.99 -2.14 -12.85
CA VAL A 4 27.07 -1.36 -12.00
C VAL A 4 25.65 -1.55 -12.50
N PRO A 5 24.69 -2.00 -11.66
CA PRO A 5 23.29 -2.12 -12.05
C PRO A 5 22.73 -0.78 -12.55
N SER A 6 22.00 -0.82 -13.65
CA SER A 6 21.46 0.39 -14.30
C SER A 6 20.45 1.18 -13.46
N MET A 7 19.89 0.55 -12.42
CA MET A 7 18.96 1.16 -11.47
C MET A 7 19.64 2.02 -10.41
N LEU A 8 20.95 1.89 -10.21
CA LEU A 8 21.67 2.72 -9.25
C LEU A 8 21.84 4.15 -9.76
N PRO A 9 21.85 5.15 -8.87
CA PRO A 9 22.04 6.54 -9.25
C PRO A 9 23.27 6.78 -10.11
N ASP A 10 23.06 7.40 -11.26
CA ASP A 10 24.11 7.82 -12.20
C ASP A 10 23.86 9.27 -12.59
N PRO A 11 24.79 10.21 -12.30
CA PRO A 11 24.61 11.62 -12.63
C PRO A 11 24.30 11.91 -14.10
N HIS A 12 24.82 11.09 -15.02
CA HIS A 12 24.58 11.25 -16.46
C HIS A 12 23.19 10.81 -16.91
N ARG A 13 22.57 9.86 -16.18
CA ARG A 13 21.24 9.31 -16.50
C ARG A 13 20.14 9.90 -15.65
N HIS A 14 20.40 10.10 -14.37
CA HIS A 14 19.39 10.40 -13.38
C HIS A 14 19.55 11.78 -12.74
N GLY A 15 20.61 12.53 -13.13
CA GLY A 15 20.91 13.84 -12.56
C GLY A 15 21.66 13.77 -11.23
N ASN A 16 22.01 14.95 -10.72
CA ASN A 16 22.90 15.08 -9.55
C ASN A 16 22.19 14.96 -8.20
N LYS A 17 20.86 14.89 -8.17
CA LYS A 17 20.06 14.85 -6.94
C LYS A 17 18.90 13.87 -7.11
N GLY A 18 18.57 13.16 -6.03
CA GLY A 18 17.42 12.27 -6.02
C GLY A 18 17.32 11.43 -4.75
N ILE A 19 16.39 10.47 -4.80
CA ILE A 19 16.19 9.49 -3.75
C ILE A 19 16.46 8.11 -4.34
N LEU A 20 17.36 7.36 -3.71
CA LEU A 20 17.50 5.93 -3.91
C LEU A 20 16.57 5.24 -2.91
N PHE A 21 15.48 4.66 -3.41
CA PHE A 21 14.49 3.98 -2.58
C PHE A 21 14.72 2.46 -2.64
N LEU A 22 14.93 1.86 -1.48
CA LEU A 22 15.12 0.42 -1.30
C LEU A 22 13.86 -0.18 -0.68
N ASP A 23 13.02 -0.76 -1.51
CA ASP A 23 11.78 -1.39 -1.04
C ASP A 23 12.05 -2.80 -0.53
N GLU A 24 11.24 -3.24 0.46
CA GLU A 24 11.31 -4.57 1.08
C GLU A 24 12.73 -4.95 1.57
N ILE A 25 13.46 -3.98 2.14
CA ILE A 25 14.87 -4.15 2.51
C ILE A 25 15.11 -5.34 3.46
N ASN A 26 14.14 -5.71 4.25
CA ASN A 26 14.21 -6.83 5.19
C ASN A 26 13.56 -8.13 4.71
N ALA A 27 13.11 -8.18 3.45
CA ALA A 27 12.59 -9.41 2.83
C ALA A 27 13.68 -10.22 2.11
N ALA A 28 14.81 -9.59 1.78
CA ALA A 28 15.91 -10.25 1.09
C ALA A 28 16.70 -11.19 2.00
N ALA A 29 17.20 -12.30 1.43
CA ALA A 29 18.07 -13.22 2.14
C ALA A 29 19.33 -12.52 2.71
N PRO A 30 19.88 -12.97 3.85
CA PRO A 30 21.01 -12.32 4.51
C PRO A 30 22.23 -12.07 3.63
N THR A 31 22.51 -12.95 2.67
CA THR A 31 23.60 -12.80 1.70
C THR A 31 23.41 -11.63 0.73
N VAL A 32 22.17 -11.39 0.31
CA VAL A 32 21.82 -10.26 -0.56
C VAL A 32 21.78 -8.96 0.26
N THR A 33 21.29 -9.05 1.47
CA THR A 33 21.20 -7.93 2.40
C THR A 33 22.59 -7.39 2.77
N ALA A 34 23.63 -8.25 2.80
CA ALA A 34 25.01 -7.81 3.06
C ALA A 34 25.53 -6.79 2.03
N ALA A 35 25.16 -6.95 0.74
CA ALA A 35 25.53 -5.98 -0.31
C ALA A 35 24.78 -4.64 -0.13
N ALA A 36 23.48 -4.71 0.25
CA ALA A 36 22.70 -3.52 0.57
C ALA A 36 23.29 -2.77 1.80
N TYR A 37 23.84 -3.50 2.76
CA TYR A 37 24.47 -2.89 3.93
C TYR A 37 25.68 -2.03 3.55
N GLN A 38 26.58 -2.52 2.69
CA GLN A 38 27.70 -1.73 2.21
C GLN A 38 27.22 -0.46 1.49
N LEU A 39 26.18 -0.57 0.66
CA LEU A 39 25.59 0.56 -0.02
C LEU A 39 25.04 1.63 0.95
N ILE A 40 24.40 1.19 2.05
CA ILE A 40 23.82 2.08 3.05
C ILE A 40 24.89 2.64 3.98
N LEU A 41 25.78 1.78 4.50
CA LEU A 41 26.79 2.18 5.50
C LEU A 41 27.86 3.08 4.90
N ASP A 42 28.41 2.68 3.74
CA ASP A 42 29.58 3.29 3.13
C ASP A 42 29.21 4.14 1.90
N ARG A 43 27.93 4.14 1.50
CA ARG A 43 27.44 4.74 0.24
C ARG A 43 28.19 4.22 -0.98
N ARG A 44 28.62 2.96 -0.93
CA ARG A 44 29.41 2.30 -1.98
C ARG A 44 28.95 0.86 -2.17
N LEU A 45 29.20 0.35 -3.37
CA LEU A 45 29.02 -1.06 -3.70
C LEU A 45 30.13 -1.45 -4.67
N GLY A 46 31.16 -2.14 -4.17
CA GLY A 46 32.39 -2.34 -4.93
C GLY A 46 33.01 -0.99 -5.33
N ASP A 47 33.25 -0.79 -6.61
CA ASP A 47 33.81 0.45 -7.16
C ASP A 47 32.77 1.56 -7.34
N TYR A 48 31.48 1.23 -7.27
CA TYR A 48 30.41 2.22 -7.37
C TYR A 48 30.28 3.05 -6.10
N ALA A 49 30.10 4.37 -6.24
CA ALA A 49 29.79 5.29 -5.15
C ALA A 49 28.46 6.00 -5.41
N VAL A 50 27.58 6.03 -4.41
CA VAL A 50 26.34 6.81 -4.49
C VAL A 50 26.69 8.31 -4.54
N PRO A 51 26.21 9.06 -5.54
CA PRO A 51 26.52 10.49 -5.63
C PRO A 51 26.03 11.26 -4.39
N SER A 52 26.77 12.30 -4.00
CA SER A 52 26.54 13.03 -2.75
C SER A 52 25.16 13.70 -2.64
N GLY A 53 24.57 14.07 -3.79
CA GLY A 53 23.23 14.68 -3.84
C GLY A 53 22.06 13.69 -3.73
N TRP A 54 22.34 12.39 -3.54
CA TRP A 54 21.29 11.36 -3.44
C TRP A 54 21.08 10.92 -1.99
N ALA A 55 19.81 10.98 -1.53
CA ALA A 55 19.42 10.41 -0.25
C ALA A 55 19.04 8.93 -0.41
N ILE A 56 19.28 8.12 0.61
CA ILE A 56 18.88 6.71 0.65
C ILE A 56 17.69 6.59 1.60
N PHE A 57 16.57 6.09 1.07
CA PHE A 57 15.37 5.74 1.81
C PHE A 57 15.16 4.23 1.69
N ALA A 58 14.61 3.63 2.72
CA ALA A 58 14.26 2.22 2.70
C ALA A 58 12.88 2.00 3.30
N ALA A 59 12.15 1.02 2.78
CA ALA A 59 10.93 0.50 3.38
C ALA A 59 11.10 -0.98 3.70
N GLY A 60 10.39 -1.43 4.72
CA GLY A 60 10.35 -2.84 5.10
C GLY A 60 9.11 -3.15 5.92
N ASN A 61 8.80 -4.44 6.06
CA ASN A 61 7.67 -4.90 6.84
C ASN A 61 8.07 -5.02 8.32
N ARG A 62 7.10 -4.82 9.22
CA ARG A 62 7.32 -4.99 10.66
C ARG A 62 7.59 -6.46 10.99
N GLN A 63 8.37 -6.69 12.05
CA GLN A 63 8.52 -8.02 12.62
C GLN A 63 7.16 -8.47 13.17
N GLY A 64 6.63 -9.59 12.65
CA GLY A 64 5.30 -10.09 13.02
C GLY A 64 4.26 -9.95 11.91
N ASP A 65 4.44 -9.07 10.94
CA ASP A 65 3.69 -9.17 9.69
C ASP A 65 4.09 -10.49 8.99
N ARG A 66 3.12 -11.27 8.53
CA ARG A 66 3.38 -12.59 7.91
C ARG A 66 4.03 -12.46 6.53
N GLY A 67 5.20 -11.85 6.46
CA GLY A 67 6.11 -11.90 5.34
C GLY A 67 7.40 -12.59 5.75
N VAL A 68 8.20 -13.04 4.81
CA VAL A 68 9.58 -13.41 5.09
C VAL A 68 10.31 -12.12 5.46
N THR A 69 10.44 -11.86 6.77
CA THR A 69 11.17 -10.69 7.27
C THR A 69 12.35 -11.16 8.09
N TYR A 70 13.51 -10.62 7.78
CA TYR A 70 14.72 -10.82 8.58
C TYR A 70 14.93 -9.63 9.50
N ALA A 71 15.36 -9.88 10.74
CA ALA A 71 15.70 -8.82 11.65
C ALA A 71 16.87 -7.99 11.07
N MET A 72 16.70 -6.68 11.03
CA MET A 72 17.77 -5.78 10.61
C MET A 72 18.87 -5.78 11.69
N PRO A 73 20.15 -6.05 11.33
CA PRO A 73 21.23 -5.97 12.30
C PRO A 73 21.34 -4.58 12.94
N ALA A 74 21.60 -4.53 14.24
CA ALA A 74 21.65 -3.30 15.00
C ALA A 74 22.58 -2.21 14.42
N PRO A 75 23.78 -2.53 13.87
CA PRO A 75 24.63 -1.52 13.25
C PRO A 75 23.99 -0.85 12.03
N LEU A 76 23.17 -1.59 11.27
CA LEU A 76 22.45 -1.04 10.13
C LEU A 76 21.23 -0.23 10.59
N ALA A 77 20.44 -0.78 11.50
CA ALA A 77 19.28 -0.10 12.07
C ALA A 77 19.66 1.28 12.63
N ASN A 78 20.78 1.37 13.33
CA ASN A 78 21.27 2.64 13.92
C ASN A 78 21.73 3.69 12.88
N ARG A 79 21.75 3.36 11.59
CA ARG A 79 22.07 4.29 10.50
C ARG A 79 20.84 4.94 9.86
N PHE A 80 19.66 4.48 10.22
CA PHE A 80 18.40 5.04 9.76
C PHE A 80 17.70 5.85 10.84
N THR A 81 16.95 6.85 10.40
CA THR A 81 15.84 7.41 11.18
C THR A 81 14.62 6.58 10.87
N HIS A 82 14.01 5.99 11.88
CA HIS A 82 12.88 5.07 11.73
C HIS A 82 11.56 5.80 11.89
N TYR A 83 10.64 5.51 10.97
CA TYR A 83 9.25 5.95 11.03
C TYR A 83 8.35 4.74 10.87
N GLU A 84 7.30 4.65 11.69
CA GLU A 84 6.20 3.72 11.48
C GLU A 84 5.10 4.42 10.71
N LEU A 85 4.66 3.81 9.61
CA LEU A 85 3.56 4.30 8.81
C LEU A 85 2.31 3.50 9.15
N GLU A 86 1.25 4.20 9.54
CA GLU A 86 -0.06 3.63 9.80
C GLU A 86 -1.06 4.16 8.78
N PRO A 87 -1.97 3.31 8.26
CA PRO A 87 -3.05 3.77 7.42
C PRO A 87 -3.97 4.73 8.19
N HIS A 88 -4.20 5.92 7.65
CA HIS A 88 -5.12 6.90 8.23
C HIS A 88 -6.26 7.19 7.27
N LEU A 89 -7.51 7.17 7.78
CA LEU A 89 -8.69 7.26 6.91
C LEU A 89 -8.77 8.59 6.17
N ASP A 90 -8.50 9.72 6.85
CA ASP A 90 -8.62 11.02 6.19
C ASP A 90 -7.60 11.21 5.08
N ASP A 91 -6.37 10.69 5.25
CA ASP A 91 -5.34 10.72 4.22
C ASP A 91 -5.75 9.86 3.02
N TRP A 92 -6.29 8.65 3.29
CA TRP A 92 -6.82 7.79 2.24
C TRP A 92 -7.98 8.44 1.49
N VAL A 93 -8.91 9.08 2.21
CA VAL A 93 -10.06 9.79 1.62
C VAL A 93 -9.61 10.96 0.76
N ALA A 94 -8.61 11.74 1.22
CA ALA A 94 -8.06 12.84 0.43
C ALA A 94 -7.45 12.33 -0.89
N TRP A 95 -6.70 11.23 -0.82
CA TRP A 95 -6.18 10.56 -2.01
C TRP A 95 -7.30 10.00 -2.90
N ALA A 96 -8.30 9.33 -2.33
CA ALA A 96 -9.41 8.72 -3.03
C ALA A 96 -10.21 9.73 -3.88
N HIS A 97 -10.46 10.93 -3.33
CA HIS A 97 -11.10 12.02 -4.08
C HIS A 97 -10.27 12.48 -5.28
N GLY A 98 -8.94 12.59 -5.11
CA GLY A 98 -8.03 12.96 -6.20
C GLY A 98 -7.87 11.86 -7.27
N SER A 99 -8.13 10.60 -6.91
CA SER A 99 -7.95 9.41 -7.76
C SER A 99 -9.26 8.90 -8.39
N GLY A 100 -10.39 9.57 -8.16
CA GLY A 100 -11.68 9.20 -8.75
C GLY A 100 -12.29 7.92 -8.17
N ILE A 101 -11.94 7.56 -6.93
CA ILE A 101 -12.54 6.40 -6.24
C ILE A 101 -14.04 6.63 -6.03
N ASP A 102 -14.82 5.58 -6.22
CA ASP A 102 -16.27 5.60 -6.04
C ASP A 102 -16.65 6.20 -4.67
N HIS A 103 -17.45 7.24 -4.68
CA HIS A 103 -17.89 7.95 -3.47
C HIS A 103 -18.64 7.05 -2.47
N ARG A 104 -19.29 5.98 -2.96
CA ARG A 104 -19.98 5.01 -2.09
C ARG A 104 -18.99 4.19 -1.26
N LEU A 105 -17.81 3.88 -1.82
CA LEU A 105 -16.71 3.27 -1.09
C LEU A 105 -16.15 4.20 -0.01
N VAL A 106 -15.99 5.48 -0.35
CA VAL A 106 -15.57 6.50 0.63
C VAL A 106 -16.59 6.62 1.76
N ALA A 107 -17.89 6.66 1.41
CA ALA A 107 -18.97 6.70 2.40
C ALA A 107 -18.97 5.45 3.30
N PHE A 108 -18.79 4.27 2.72
CA PHE A 108 -18.69 3.02 3.49
C PHE A 108 -17.52 3.05 4.48
N LEU A 109 -16.33 3.46 4.05
CA LEU A 109 -15.16 3.50 4.93
C LEU A 109 -15.26 4.61 6.00
N ARG A 110 -15.98 5.70 5.73
CA ARG A 110 -16.33 6.67 6.77
C ARG A 110 -17.31 6.12 7.80
N PHE A 111 -18.18 5.22 7.39
CA PHE A 111 -19.11 4.51 8.28
C PHE A 111 -18.42 3.38 9.06
N ARG A 112 -17.43 2.71 8.45
CA ARG A 112 -16.67 1.59 9.04
C ARG A 112 -15.15 1.86 8.93
N PRO A 113 -14.63 2.86 9.67
CA PRO A 113 -13.24 3.30 9.56
C PRO A 113 -12.22 2.20 9.91
N GLU A 114 -12.57 1.27 10.78
CA GLU A 114 -11.76 0.12 11.17
C GLU A 114 -11.50 -0.83 10.00
N LEU A 115 -12.35 -0.85 8.98
CA LEU A 115 -12.17 -1.67 7.79
C LEU A 115 -11.22 -1.05 6.76
N LEU A 116 -10.67 0.15 6.99
CA LEU A 116 -9.61 0.65 6.10
C LEU A 116 -8.41 -0.29 6.08
N PHE A 117 -8.07 -0.83 7.25
CA PHE A 117 -7.01 -1.81 7.39
C PHE A 117 -7.37 -2.81 8.51
N ASP A 118 -7.69 -4.04 8.14
CA ASP A 118 -7.99 -5.14 9.07
C ASP A 118 -7.16 -6.37 8.68
N PHE A 119 -5.94 -6.43 9.20
CA PHE A 119 -5.02 -7.53 8.98
C PHE A 119 -4.74 -8.26 10.29
N ASP A 120 -5.16 -9.51 10.36
CA ASP A 120 -4.83 -10.42 11.47
C ASP A 120 -3.89 -11.54 10.94
N PRO A 121 -2.59 -11.46 11.28
CA PRO A 121 -1.61 -12.43 10.81
C PRO A 121 -1.92 -13.86 11.34
N SER A 122 -2.67 -14.02 12.43
CA SER A 122 -3.03 -15.33 12.98
C SER A 122 -3.99 -16.10 12.08
N ARG A 123 -4.84 -15.39 11.34
CA ARG A 123 -5.88 -15.98 10.47
C ARG A 123 -5.38 -16.35 9.08
N SER A 124 -4.17 -15.94 8.68
CA SER A 124 -3.61 -16.14 7.32
C SER A 124 -4.61 -15.82 6.19
N PRO A 125 -5.23 -14.65 6.18
CA PRO A 125 -6.23 -14.35 5.16
C PRO A 125 -5.57 -14.25 3.77
N ILE A 126 -6.23 -14.84 2.76
CA ILE A 126 -5.81 -14.69 1.35
C ILE A 126 -6.13 -13.28 0.85
N ALA A 127 -7.26 -12.73 1.28
CA ALA A 127 -7.70 -11.36 1.02
C ALA A 127 -8.14 -10.71 2.34
N PHE A 128 -7.77 -9.46 2.53
CA PHE A 128 -8.10 -8.68 3.72
C PHE A 128 -8.21 -7.19 3.36
N PRO A 129 -8.94 -6.40 4.16
CA PRO A 129 -9.04 -4.96 3.97
C PRO A 129 -7.71 -4.25 4.12
N SER A 130 -7.35 -3.45 3.14
CA SER A 130 -6.20 -2.54 3.16
C SER A 130 -6.44 -1.37 2.21
N PRO A 131 -5.74 -0.23 2.36
CA PRO A 131 -5.85 0.89 1.42
C PRO A 131 -5.75 0.48 -0.05
N ARG A 132 -4.86 -0.46 -0.37
CA ARG A 132 -4.67 -1.00 -1.73
C ARG A 132 -5.84 -1.87 -2.18
N THR A 133 -6.33 -2.75 -1.32
CA THR A 133 -7.41 -3.68 -1.70
C THR A 133 -8.75 -2.97 -1.85
N TRP A 134 -8.94 -1.81 -1.22
CA TRP A 134 -10.09 -0.94 -1.46
C TRP A 134 -10.05 -0.28 -2.83
N GLU A 135 -8.88 0.05 -3.36
CA GLU A 135 -8.73 0.46 -4.77
C GLU A 135 -9.11 -0.68 -5.72
N TYR A 136 -8.72 -1.93 -5.40
CA TYR A 136 -9.16 -3.09 -6.21
C TYR A 136 -10.66 -3.29 -6.14
N ALA A 137 -11.28 -3.09 -4.98
CA ALA A 137 -12.73 -3.15 -4.82
C ALA A 137 -13.44 -2.09 -5.68
N HIS A 138 -12.91 -0.85 -5.74
CA HIS A 138 -13.42 0.19 -6.65
C HIS A 138 -13.38 -0.28 -8.11
N ARG A 139 -12.24 -0.77 -8.58
CA ARG A 139 -12.09 -1.29 -9.95
C ARG A 139 -13.02 -2.47 -10.24
N ALA A 140 -13.27 -3.31 -9.24
CA ALA A 140 -14.22 -4.41 -9.35
C ALA A 140 -15.66 -3.89 -9.51
N LEU A 141 -16.07 -2.89 -8.73
CA LEU A 141 -17.38 -2.24 -8.86
C LEU A 141 -17.60 -1.64 -10.25
N GLU A 142 -16.62 -0.94 -10.80
CA GLU A 142 -16.68 -0.40 -12.14
C GLU A 142 -16.83 -1.50 -13.19
N LYS A 143 -15.96 -2.52 -13.13
CA LYS A 143 -15.90 -3.59 -14.10
C LYS A 143 -17.16 -4.46 -14.14
N PHE A 144 -17.73 -4.75 -12.98
CA PHE A 144 -18.89 -5.63 -12.83
C PHE A 144 -20.20 -4.87 -12.65
N SER A 145 -20.24 -3.56 -12.94
CA SER A 145 -21.45 -2.72 -12.82
C SER A 145 -22.65 -3.26 -13.59
N ALA A 146 -22.42 -3.89 -14.74
CA ALA A 146 -23.46 -4.52 -15.57
C ALA A 146 -23.77 -6.00 -15.19
N GLN A 147 -23.11 -6.54 -14.19
CA GLN A 147 -23.20 -7.95 -13.76
C GLN A 147 -23.39 -8.05 -12.24
N PRO A 148 -24.54 -7.64 -11.70
CA PRO A 148 -24.79 -7.53 -10.25
C PRO A 148 -24.52 -8.83 -9.48
N ASP A 149 -24.77 -9.97 -10.09
CA ASP A 149 -24.58 -11.29 -9.50
C ASP A 149 -23.11 -11.61 -9.19
N LEU A 150 -22.16 -10.98 -9.90
CA LEU A 150 -20.72 -11.17 -9.70
C LEU A 150 -20.11 -10.16 -8.74
N VAL A 151 -20.80 -9.09 -8.39
CA VAL A 151 -20.27 -8.00 -7.56
C VAL A 151 -19.84 -8.52 -6.19
N LEU A 152 -20.68 -9.32 -5.53
CA LEU A 152 -20.37 -9.84 -4.19
C LEU A 152 -19.06 -10.65 -4.20
N ASP A 153 -18.95 -11.59 -5.13
CA ASP A 153 -17.78 -12.46 -5.23
C ASP A 153 -16.50 -11.65 -5.54
N ALA A 154 -16.62 -10.67 -6.44
CA ALA A 154 -15.51 -9.80 -6.80
C ALA A 154 -15.03 -8.95 -5.60
N LEU A 155 -15.96 -8.37 -4.82
CA LEU A 155 -15.63 -7.62 -3.61
C LEU A 155 -14.97 -8.51 -2.56
N GLN A 156 -15.52 -9.70 -2.32
CA GLN A 156 -14.97 -10.66 -1.37
C GLN A 156 -13.56 -11.13 -1.78
N ALA A 157 -13.32 -11.28 -3.07
CA ALA A 157 -11.99 -11.61 -3.59
C ALA A 157 -10.97 -10.49 -3.36
N CYS A 158 -11.41 -9.22 -3.35
CA CYS A 158 -10.53 -8.07 -3.10
C CYS A 158 -10.24 -7.86 -1.62
N VAL A 159 -11.28 -7.73 -0.79
CA VAL A 159 -11.18 -7.26 0.61
C VAL A 159 -11.49 -8.35 1.65
N GLY A 160 -11.71 -9.58 1.23
CA GLY A 160 -12.09 -10.68 2.12
C GLY A 160 -13.61 -10.80 2.31
N ARG A 161 -14.02 -11.97 2.78
CA ARG A 161 -15.45 -12.36 2.82
C ARG A 161 -16.32 -11.40 3.65
N ALA A 162 -15.87 -11.07 4.86
CA ALA A 162 -16.66 -10.26 5.78
C ALA A 162 -16.81 -8.82 5.24
N ALA A 163 -15.70 -8.15 4.97
CA ALA A 163 -15.69 -6.76 4.49
C ALA A 163 -16.40 -6.61 3.13
N GLY A 164 -16.21 -7.59 2.23
CA GLY A 164 -16.89 -7.59 0.93
C GLY A 164 -18.40 -7.75 1.05
N ALA A 165 -18.88 -8.61 1.97
CA ALA A 165 -20.30 -8.77 2.24
C ALA A 165 -20.91 -7.51 2.90
N GLU A 166 -20.21 -6.88 3.84
CA GLU A 166 -20.65 -5.65 4.49
C GLU A 166 -20.74 -4.50 3.47
N LEU A 167 -19.72 -4.34 2.61
CA LEU A 167 -19.79 -3.34 1.54
C LEU A 167 -20.97 -3.59 0.60
N LYS A 168 -21.18 -4.85 0.17
CA LYS A 168 -22.31 -5.16 -0.72
C LYS A 168 -23.64 -4.80 -0.07
N ALA A 169 -23.84 -5.17 1.20
CA ALA A 169 -25.06 -4.82 1.93
C ALA A 169 -25.23 -3.29 2.05
N PHE A 170 -24.16 -2.56 2.33
CA PHE A 170 -24.17 -1.10 2.38
C PHE A 170 -24.58 -0.49 1.03
N LEU A 171 -24.03 -0.98 -0.08
CA LEU A 171 -24.38 -0.52 -1.44
C LEU A 171 -25.84 -0.80 -1.77
N ASP A 172 -26.36 -1.97 -1.38
CA ASP A 172 -27.76 -2.31 -1.61
C ASP A 172 -28.70 -1.40 -0.79
N HIS A 173 -28.35 -1.09 0.45
CA HIS A 173 -29.11 -0.14 1.25
C HIS A 173 -29.07 1.28 0.66
N MET A 174 -27.91 1.74 0.22
CA MET A 174 -27.78 3.05 -0.44
C MET A 174 -28.67 3.17 -1.68
N ALA A 175 -28.81 2.10 -2.46
CA ALA A 175 -29.66 2.10 -3.64
C ALA A 175 -31.16 2.28 -3.33
N HIS A 176 -31.56 2.04 -2.09
CA HIS A 176 -32.96 2.19 -1.64
C HIS A 176 -33.19 3.50 -0.85
N LEU A 177 -32.14 4.30 -0.63
CA LEU A 177 -32.31 5.59 0.02
C LEU A 177 -33.05 6.56 -0.90
N PRO A 178 -33.99 7.36 -0.38
CA PRO A 178 -34.64 8.41 -1.16
C PRO A 178 -33.60 9.41 -1.68
N ASP A 179 -33.87 9.98 -2.85
CA ASP A 179 -33.08 11.07 -3.40
C ASP A 179 -33.19 12.30 -2.48
N VAL A 180 -32.06 12.68 -1.85
CA VAL A 180 -32.01 13.82 -0.91
C VAL A 180 -32.40 15.13 -1.63
N ASP A 181 -32.05 15.28 -2.89
CA ASP A 181 -32.42 16.45 -3.70
C ASP A 181 -33.91 16.47 -4.03
N ALA A 182 -34.55 15.30 -4.23
CA ALA A 182 -35.99 15.18 -4.38
C ALA A 182 -36.71 15.56 -3.09
N ILE A 183 -36.24 15.07 -1.93
CA ILE A 183 -36.77 15.46 -0.62
C ILE A 183 -36.63 16.97 -0.38
N ALA A 184 -35.48 17.56 -0.73
CA ALA A 184 -35.23 18.99 -0.57
C ALA A 184 -36.15 19.84 -1.47
N ARG A 185 -36.61 19.29 -2.60
CA ARG A 185 -37.60 19.93 -3.49
C ARG A 185 -39.05 19.66 -3.09
N GLY A 186 -39.31 18.82 -2.08
CA GLY A 186 -40.64 18.47 -1.61
C GLY A 186 -41.35 17.44 -2.48
N GLU A 187 -40.63 16.59 -3.20
CA GLU A 187 -41.10 15.52 -4.06
C GLU A 187 -41.22 14.18 -3.29
#